data_fdc053b1bddc38c570f35afc27a44e17
#
_entry.id   fdc053b1bddc38c570f35afc27a44e17
#
_cell.length_a   1.000
_cell.length_b   1.000
_cell.length_c   1.000
_cell.angle_alpha   90.00
_cell.angle_beta   90.00
_cell.angle_gamma   90.00
#
_symmetry.space_group_name_H-M   'P 1'
#
loop_
_entity.id
_entity.type
_entity.pdbx_description
1 polymer ?
#
loop_
_entity_poly.entity_id
_entity_poly.type
_entity_poly.pdbx_seq_one_letter_code
_entity_poly.pdbx_strand_id
1 'polypeptide(L)' 'MISATLIRQVLDKFLKAETVKSARIQVRTSDGVYHDVKSISLLENKIFGARESHRIVIEVSPERAPMGKVVKDHGGIIL' A
#
# COMPACT_ATOMS: atom_id res chain seq x y z
N MET A 1 3.29 -12.10 5.40
CA MET A 1 3.48 -11.41 4.10
C MET A 1 2.14 -10.94 3.57
N ILE A 2 2.07 -9.70 3.10
CA ILE A 2 0.84 -9.13 2.57
C ILE A 2 0.76 -9.40 1.06
N SER A 3 -0.34 -10.01 0.63
CA SER A 3 -0.57 -10.25 -0.80
C SER A 3 -1.35 -9.09 -1.43
N ALA A 4 -1.23 -8.96 -2.75
CA ALA A 4 -1.99 -7.98 -3.50
C ALA A 4 -3.51 -8.19 -3.35
N THR A 5 -3.94 -9.45 -3.31
CA THR A 5 -5.37 -9.78 -3.13
C THR A 5 -5.90 -9.26 -1.79
N LEU A 6 -5.11 -9.40 -0.72
CA LEU A 6 -5.53 -8.90 0.59
C LEU A 6 -5.63 -7.38 0.61
N ILE A 7 -4.64 -6.69 0.01
CA ILE A 7 -4.69 -5.23 -0.09
C ILE A 7 -5.93 -4.78 -0.84
N ARG A 8 -6.26 -5.46 -1.94
CA ARG A 8 -7.47 -5.15 -2.70
C ARG A 8 -8.73 -5.29 -1.84
N GLN A 9 -8.82 -6.36 -1.06
CA GLN A 9 -9.97 -6.58 -0.19
C GLN A 9 -10.14 -5.46 0.85
N VAL A 10 -9.04 -5.02 1.44
CA VAL A 10 -9.05 -3.93 2.41
C VAL A 10 -9.45 -2.62 1.75
N LEU A 11 -8.85 -2.33 0.60
CA LEU A 11 -9.18 -1.11 -0.16
C LEU A 11 -10.65 -1.09 -0.58
N ASP A 12 -11.21 -2.22 -1.00
CA ASP A 12 -12.61 -2.31 -1.37
C ASP A 12 -13.53 -1.96 -0.21
N LYS A 13 -13.17 -2.36 1.00
CA LYS A 13 -13.93 -1.98 2.20
C LYS A 13 -13.90 -0.48 2.45
N PHE A 14 -12.74 0.15 2.32
CA PHE A 14 -12.63 1.59 2.53
C PHE A 14 -13.32 2.38 1.43
N LEU A 15 -13.23 1.91 0.19
CA LEU A 15 -13.73 2.63 -0.98
C LEU A 15 -15.26 2.54 -1.15
N LYS A 16 -15.96 1.88 -0.24
CA LYS A 16 -17.41 1.90 -0.25
C LYS A 16 -17.98 3.29 0.00
N ALA A 17 -17.28 4.11 0.76
CA ALA A 17 -17.67 5.49 0.98
C ALA A 17 -17.23 6.35 -0.20
N GLU A 18 -18.17 7.13 -0.76
CA GLU A 18 -17.89 7.98 -1.91
C GLU A 18 -16.78 9.00 -1.64
N THR A 19 -16.72 9.51 -0.42
CA THR A 19 -15.74 10.49 0.01
C THR A 19 -14.31 9.95 0.06
N VAL A 20 -14.14 8.62 0.00
CA VAL A 20 -12.83 7.98 0.10
C VAL A 20 -12.27 7.61 -1.28
N LYS A 21 -13.09 7.65 -2.34
CA LYS A 21 -12.66 7.17 -3.67
C LYS A 21 -11.47 7.93 -4.26
N SER A 22 -11.31 9.20 -3.89
CA SER A 22 -10.17 10.01 -4.31
C SER A 22 -9.10 10.15 -3.23
N ALA A 23 -9.09 9.25 -2.26
CA ALA A 23 -8.16 9.31 -1.17
C ALA A 23 -6.71 9.19 -1.64
N ARG A 24 -5.85 9.98 -1.02
CA ARG A 24 -4.41 9.96 -1.25
C ARG A 24 -3.81 8.74 -0.58
N ILE A 25 -2.96 8.03 -1.29
CA ILE A 25 -2.30 6.84 -0.74
C ILE A 25 -0.93 7.23 -0.22
N GLN A 26 -0.68 6.87 1.04
CA GLN A 26 0.58 7.15 1.72
C GLN A 26 1.11 5.89 2.37
N VAL A 27 2.41 5.87 2.62
CA VAL A 27 3.08 4.81 3.36
C VAL A 27 3.67 5.42 4.62
N ARG A 28 3.38 4.79 5.75
CA ARG A 28 3.99 5.17 7.03
C ARG A 28 5.15 4.22 7.31
N THR A 29 6.33 4.78 7.53
CA THR A 29 7.50 4.01 7.92
C THR A 29 7.52 3.74 9.42
N SER A 30 8.40 2.86 9.88
CA SER A 30 8.45 2.44 11.28
C SER A 30 8.79 3.57 12.24
N ASP A 31 9.41 4.65 11.76
CA ASP A 31 9.70 5.84 12.54
C ASP A 31 8.51 6.82 12.63
N GLY A 32 7.37 6.43 12.09
CA GLY A 32 6.16 7.24 12.13
C GLY A 32 6.07 8.33 11.07
N VAL A 33 6.97 8.33 10.12
CA VAL A 33 6.97 9.33 9.04
C VAL A 33 6.08 8.85 7.90
N TYR A 34 5.27 9.75 7.37
CA TYR A 34 4.38 9.47 6.24
C TYR A 34 5.02 9.95 4.93
N HIS A 35 4.89 9.14 3.90
CA HIS A 35 5.40 9.45 2.57
C HIS A 35 4.31 9.20 1.53
N ASP A 36 4.24 10.07 0.54
CA ASP A 36 3.36 9.85 -0.59
C ASP A 36 3.88 8.73 -1.49
N VAL A 37 2.97 7.97 -2.08
CA VAL A 37 3.32 6.99 -3.10
C VAL A 37 3.66 7.72 -4.39
N LYS A 38 4.86 7.51 -4.89
CA LYS A 38 5.36 8.09 -6.12
C LYS A 38 5.01 7.25 -7.33
N SER A 39 5.16 5.94 -7.21
CA SER A 39 4.86 5.02 -8.31
C SER A 39 4.51 3.63 -7.78
N ILE A 40 3.77 2.90 -8.60
CA ILE A 40 3.44 1.49 -8.34
C ILE A 40 3.84 0.74 -9.60
N SER A 41 4.68 -0.28 -9.43
CA SER A 41 5.22 -1.05 -10.54
C SER A 41 4.96 -2.53 -10.36
N LEU A 42 4.74 -3.21 -11.48
CA LEU A 42 4.70 -4.66 -11.51
C LEU A 42 6.02 -5.16 -12.07
N LEU A 43 6.74 -5.92 -11.27
CA LEU A 43 7.99 -6.53 -11.67
C LEU A 43 7.78 -8.02 -11.89
N GLU A 44 8.35 -8.53 -12.96
CA GLU A 44 8.43 -9.94 -13.23
C GLU A 44 9.87 -10.41 -12.94
N ASN A 45 10.00 -11.34 -12.02
CA ASN A 45 11.29 -11.90 -11.68
C ASN A 45 11.47 -13.24 -12.40
N LYS A 46 12.33 -13.27 -13.41
CA LYS A 46 12.62 -14.47 -14.18
C LYS A 46 13.78 -15.30 -13.63
N ILE A 47 14.30 -14.90 -12.48
CA ILE A 47 15.46 -15.57 -11.89
C ILE A 47 15.03 -16.87 -11.20
N PHE A 48 15.69 -17.97 -11.57
CA PHE A 48 15.62 -19.26 -10.86
C PHE A 48 14.28 -20.02 -10.91
N GLY A 49 13.43 -19.78 -11.88
CA GLY A 49 12.19 -20.54 -12.02
C GLY A 49 11.30 -20.50 -10.78
N ALA A 50 11.39 -19.46 -10.01
CA ALA A 50 10.56 -19.28 -8.81
C ALA A 50 9.09 -19.23 -9.18
N ARG A 51 8.25 -19.94 -8.41
CA ARG A 51 6.81 -19.98 -8.63
C ARG A 51 6.17 -18.61 -8.50
N GLU A 52 6.73 -17.75 -7.66
CA GLU A 52 6.29 -16.39 -7.46
C GLU A 52 7.20 -15.45 -8.23
N SER A 53 6.93 -15.33 -9.54
CA SER A 53 7.75 -14.53 -10.41
C SER A 53 7.39 -13.05 -10.40
N HIS A 54 6.25 -12.70 -9.84
CA HIS A 54 5.77 -11.32 -9.88
C HIS A 54 5.89 -10.64 -8.53
N ARG A 55 6.24 -9.34 -8.58
CA ARG A 55 6.29 -8.47 -7.41
C ARG A 55 5.61 -7.16 -7.74
N ILE A 56 4.78 -6.69 -6.82
CA ILE A 56 4.27 -5.33 -6.89
C ILE A 56 5.14 -4.48 -5.99
N VAL A 57 5.75 -3.45 -6.56
CA VAL A 57 6.66 -2.56 -5.85
C VAL A 57 6.04 -1.17 -5.75
N ILE A 58 5.99 -0.66 -4.55
CA ILE A 58 5.51 0.68 -4.27
C ILE A 58 6.72 1.54 -3.93
N GLU A 59 6.98 2.56 -4.76
CA GLU A 59 8.02 3.54 -4.52
C GLU A 59 7.41 4.75 -3.87
N VAL A 60 8.03 5.23 -2.81
CA VAL A 60 7.55 6.39 -2.08
C VAL A 60 8.45 7.60 -2.32
N SER A 61 7.86 8.79 -2.20
CA SER A 61 8.61 10.02 -2.24
C SER A 61 9.51 10.12 -1.00
N PRO A 62 10.77 10.57 -1.15
CA PRO A 62 11.65 10.72 0.01
C PRO A 62 11.22 11.83 0.96
N GLU A 63 10.37 12.73 0.49
CA GLU A 63 9.89 13.84 1.30
C GLU A 63 8.81 13.41 2.27
N ARG A 64 8.79 14.10 3.42
CA ARG A 64 7.76 13.85 4.44
C ARG A 64 6.43 14.40 3.96
N ALA A 65 5.37 13.58 4.05
CA ALA A 65 4.02 14.00 3.71
C ALA A 65 3.27 14.47 4.96
N PRO A 66 2.21 15.29 4.80
CA PRO A 66 1.39 15.71 5.92
C PRO A 66 0.73 14.51 6.62
N MET A 67 0.75 14.52 7.95
CA MET A 67 0.04 13.55 8.77
C MET A 67 -1.43 13.93 8.89
N GLY A 68 -2.29 12.94 8.76
CA GLY A 68 -3.70 13.09 9.05
C GLY A 68 -4.10 12.44 10.37
N LYS A 69 -5.37 12.53 10.71
CA LYS A 69 -5.95 11.84 11.85
C LYS A 69 -6.46 10.47 11.41
N VAL A 70 -6.12 9.42 12.14
CA VAL A 70 -6.67 8.09 11.88
C VAL A 70 -8.14 8.08 12.29
N VAL A 71 -9.01 7.80 11.33
CA VAL A 71 -10.46 7.70 11.56
C VAL A 71 -10.96 6.26 11.45
N LYS A 72 -10.21 5.38 10.82
CA LYS A 72 -10.54 3.97 10.67
C LYS A 72 -9.25 3.18 10.45
N ASP A 73 -9.01 2.18 11.25
CA ASP A 73 -7.77 1.43 11.23
C ASP A 73 -8.05 -0.07 11.07
N HIS A 74 -7.38 -0.68 10.12
CA HIS A 74 -7.31 -2.12 9.96
C HIS A 74 -5.96 -2.65 10.47
N GLY A 75 -5.37 -1.95 11.43
CA GLY A 75 -4.05 -2.22 11.95
C GLY A 75 -3.78 -3.69 12.18
N GLY A 76 -2.61 -4.13 11.78
CA GLY A 76 -2.24 -5.52 11.93
C GLY A 76 -3.02 -6.43 10.99
N ILE A 77 -3.05 -6.11 9.70
CA ILE A 77 -3.58 -7.06 8.72
C ILE A 77 -2.75 -8.32 8.82
N ILE A 78 -3.33 -9.33 9.43
CA ILE A 78 -2.68 -10.61 9.63
C ILE A 78 -3.11 -11.53 8.49
N LEU A 79 -2.14 -12.10 7.87
CA LEU A 79 -2.33 -13.07 6.81
C LEU A 79 -2.37 -14.48 7.38
#